data_ab32e7bcdf765c78e48623cc8225cfc7
#
_entry.id   ab32e7bcdf765c78e48623cc8225cfc7
#
_cell.length_a   1.000
_cell.length_b   1.000
_cell.length_c   1.000
_cell.angle_alpha   90.00
_cell.angle_beta   90.00
_cell.angle_gamma   90.00
#
_symmetry.space_group_name_H-M   'P 1'
#
loop_
_entity.id
_entity.type
_entity.pdbx_description
1 polymer ?
#
loop_
_entity_poly.entity_id
_entity_poly.type
_entity_poly.pdbx_seq_one_letter_code
_entity_poly.pdbx_strand_id
1 'polypeptide(L)'
;RDTDRSRGLGDVYKRQANIGTSVTGWILCLSYIDGSNGIAQLLSTATISAIVAIIGIIFKMFVKKSGFKNVGDIMLGFSILMVGMQTMSGAVAPLKDNEHFVNVLTMFKNPAAGILAGILFTAVLQSASASVGILQALSMSGTITFAAALPITMGIGVGAACPVLLSSIGTNKNGKRTA
;
A
#
# COMPACT_ATOMS: atom_id res chain seq x y z
N ARG A 1 -16.11 -19.44 -27.31
CA ARG A 1 -15.25 -20.20 -26.36
C ARG A 1 -14.04 -19.40 -25.88
N ASP A 2 -13.31 -18.72 -26.78
CA ASP A 2 -12.10 -17.95 -26.41
C ASP A 2 -12.40 -16.67 -25.63
N THR A 3 -13.54 -16.04 -25.87
CA THR A 3 -13.98 -14.82 -25.17
C THR A 3 -14.38 -15.09 -23.71
N ASP A 4 -14.94 -16.25 -23.40
CA ASP A 4 -15.28 -16.61 -22.02
C ASP A 4 -14.04 -17.01 -21.21
N ARG A 5 -13.08 -17.62 -21.88
CA ARG A 5 -11.79 -17.98 -21.27
C ARG A 5 -10.94 -16.73 -20.94
N SER A 6 -10.92 -15.74 -21.85
CA SER A 6 -10.21 -14.48 -21.61
C SER A 6 -10.86 -13.63 -20.49
N ARG A 7 -12.19 -13.66 -20.38
CA ARG A 7 -12.93 -13.04 -19.26
C ARG A 7 -12.62 -13.71 -17.94
N GLY A 8 -12.63 -15.04 -17.90
CA GLY A 8 -12.29 -15.79 -16.68
C GLY A 8 -10.87 -15.51 -16.20
N LEU A 9 -9.89 -15.42 -17.11
CA LEU A 9 -8.51 -15.07 -16.77
C LEU A 9 -8.42 -13.63 -16.26
N GLY A 10 -9.11 -12.67 -16.86
CA GLY A 10 -9.13 -11.27 -16.39
C GLY A 10 -9.70 -11.14 -14.97
N ASP A 11 -10.77 -11.86 -14.65
CA ASP A 11 -11.38 -11.86 -13.31
C ASP A 11 -10.43 -12.47 -12.26
N VAL A 12 -9.77 -13.58 -12.61
CA VAL A 12 -8.77 -14.21 -11.74
C VAL A 12 -7.60 -13.25 -11.46
N TYR A 13 -7.07 -12.57 -12.49
CA TYR A 13 -5.99 -11.59 -12.32
C TYR A 13 -6.40 -10.43 -11.41
N LYS A 14 -7.62 -9.88 -11.56
CA LYS A 14 -8.12 -8.79 -10.71
C LYS A 14 -8.24 -9.23 -9.25
N ARG A 15 -8.79 -10.41 -9.00
CA ARG A 15 -8.91 -10.97 -7.64
C ARG A 15 -7.54 -11.22 -7.03
N GLN A 16 -6.60 -11.75 -7.80
CA GLN A 16 -5.24 -12.00 -7.35
C GLN A 16 -4.51 -10.70 -7.00
N ALA A 17 -4.67 -9.64 -7.81
CA ALA A 17 -4.12 -8.33 -7.52
C ALA A 17 -4.68 -7.73 -6.21
N ASN A 18 -5.98 -7.85 -5.98
CA ASN A 18 -6.63 -7.37 -4.76
C ASN A 18 -6.15 -8.13 -3.51
N ILE A 19 -5.99 -9.46 -3.61
CA ILE A 19 -5.41 -10.27 -2.53
C ILE A 19 -3.98 -9.84 -2.26
N GLY A 20 -3.17 -9.65 -3.31
CA GLY A 20 -1.79 -9.17 -3.19
C GLY A 20 -1.69 -7.81 -2.51
N THR A 21 -2.56 -6.88 -2.86
CA THR A 21 -2.65 -5.57 -2.20
C THR A 21 -3.00 -5.69 -0.72
N SER A 22 -3.92 -6.59 -0.36
CA SER A 22 -4.27 -6.84 1.05
C SER A 22 -3.09 -7.42 1.83
N VAL A 23 -2.35 -8.36 1.25
CA VAL A 23 -1.13 -8.91 1.86
C VAL A 23 -0.08 -7.81 2.05
N THR A 24 0.09 -6.92 1.08
CA THR A 24 0.99 -5.77 1.22
C THR A 24 0.55 -4.87 2.39
N GLY A 25 -0.75 -4.61 2.53
CA GLY A 25 -1.28 -3.86 3.67
C GLY A 25 -0.96 -4.51 5.02
N TRP A 26 -1.07 -5.83 5.12
CA TRP A 26 -0.68 -6.58 6.32
C TRP A 26 0.82 -6.48 6.61
N ILE A 27 1.65 -6.58 5.59
CA ILE A 27 3.11 -6.41 5.72
C ILE A 27 3.44 -4.99 6.21
N LEU A 28 2.75 -3.98 5.68
CA LEU A 28 2.92 -2.59 6.13
C LEU A 28 2.54 -2.40 7.60
N CYS A 29 1.56 -3.15 8.13
CA CYS A 29 1.21 -3.11 9.55
C CYS A 29 2.37 -3.54 10.45
N LEU A 30 3.30 -4.37 9.96
CA LEU A 30 4.49 -4.75 10.72
C LEU A 30 5.41 -3.55 10.99
N SER A 31 5.34 -2.48 10.17
CA SER A 31 6.14 -1.28 10.36
C SER A 31 5.77 -0.49 11.62
N TYR A 32 4.65 -0.81 12.24
CA TYR A 32 4.10 -0.10 13.41
C TYR A 32 4.22 -0.86 14.72
N ILE A 33 5.00 -1.93 14.75
CA ILE A 33 5.31 -2.63 15.99
C ILE A 33 6.36 -1.82 16.74
N ASP A 34 5.88 -0.98 17.66
CA ASP A 34 6.74 -0.22 18.57
C ASP A 34 7.02 -1.03 19.85
N GLY A 35 8.29 -1.29 20.10
CA GLY A 35 8.73 -1.94 21.32
C GLY A 35 9.06 -0.91 22.41
N SER A 36 8.19 -0.79 23.40
CA SER A 36 8.42 0.11 24.56
C SER A 36 9.35 -0.45 25.64
N ASN A 37 9.71 -1.74 25.59
CA ASN A 37 10.55 -2.41 26.59
C ASN A 37 11.76 -3.09 25.92
N GLY A 38 12.89 -3.22 26.64
CA GLY A 38 14.21 -3.63 26.10
C GLY A 38 14.24 -4.80 25.12
N ILE A 39 13.46 -5.88 25.34
CA ILE A 39 13.34 -6.99 24.36
C ILE A 39 12.44 -6.59 23.19
N ALA A 40 11.41 -5.79 23.43
CA ALA A 40 10.52 -5.29 22.39
C ALA A 40 11.21 -4.24 21.49
N GLN A 41 12.25 -3.57 21.96
CA GLN A 41 13.08 -2.68 21.15
C GLN A 41 13.93 -3.44 20.13
N LEU A 42 14.34 -4.68 20.44
CA LEU A 42 14.98 -5.60 19.47
C LEU A 42 13.98 -6.08 18.41
N LEU A 43 12.69 -6.12 18.74
CA LEU A 43 11.59 -6.44 17.84
C LEU A 43 11.02 -5.20 17.11
N SER A 44 11.62 -4.02 17.34
CA SER A 44 11.20 -2.81 16.62
C SER A 44 11.39 -3.00 15.12
N THR A 45 10.52 -2.41 14.34
CA THR A 45 10.53 -2.49 12.88
C THR A 45 11.84 -2.01 12.27
N ALA A 46 12.46 -0.97 12.89
CA ALA A 46 13.76 -0.48 12.47
C ALA A 46 14.85 -1.54 12.61
N THR A 47 14.90 -2.23 13.75
CA THR A 47 15.89 -3.29 14.01
C THR A 47 15.65 -4.50 13.11
N ILE A 48 14.41 -4.96 12.99
CA ILE A 48 14.05 -6.08 12.11
C ILE A 48 14.41 -5.76 10.67
N SER A 49 14.07 -4.58 10.17
CA SER A 49 14.36 -4.19 8.79
C SER A 49 15.88 -4.11 8.54
N ALA A 50 16.66 -3.63 9.50
CA ALA A 50 18.12 -3.60 9.40
C ALA A 50 18.73 -5.01 9.37
N ILE A 51 18.26 -5.91 10.23
CA ILE A 51 18.74 -7.31 10.26
C ILE A 51 18.39 -7.99 8.94
N VAL A 52 17.15 -7.85 8.47
CA VAL A 52 16.70 -8.42 7.19
C VAL A 52 17.50 -7.86 6.03
N ALA A 53 17.85 -6.57 6.03
CA ALA A 53 18.72 -5.96 5.02
C ALA A 53 20.10 -6.59 5.00
N ILE A 54 20.74 -6.75 6.17
CA ILE A 54 22.08 -7.34 6.28
C ILE A 54 22.07 -8.77 5.73
N ILE A 55 21.10 -9.59 6.14
CA ILE A 55 20.97 -10.97 5.66
C ILE A 55 20.71 -10.99 4.14
N GLY A 56 19.88 -10.08 3.63
CA GLY A 56 19.61 -9.93 2.21
C GLY A 56 20.87 -9.60 1.41
N ILE A 57 21.71 -8.69 1.90
CA ILE A 57 23.00 -8.33 1.28
C ILE A 57 23.93 -9.55 1.26
N ILE A 58 24.03 -10.28 2.38
CA ILE A 58 24.86 -11.48 2.48
C ILE A 58 24.41 -12.51 1.44
N PHE A 59 23.11 -12.78 1.32
CA PHE A 59 22.59 -13.72 0.33
C PHE A 59 22.87 -13.27 -1.10
N LYS A 60 22.76 -11.99 -1.37
CA LYS A 60 23.01 -11.43 -2.71
C LYS A 60 24.48 -11.47 -3.11
N MET A 61 25.39 -11.17 -2.17
CA MET A 61 26.83 -11.05 -2.46
C MET A 61 27.56 -12.37 -2.37
N PHE A 62 27.30 -13.18 -1.35
CA PHE A 62 28.10 -14.35 -1.04
C PHE A 62 27.53 -15.67 -1.54
N VAL A 63 26.20 -15.74 -1.77
CA VAL A 63 25.59 -17.01 -2.21
C VAL A 63 25.50 -17.06 -3.74
N LYS A 64 26.13 -18.06 -4.33
CA LYS A 64 26.17 -18.23 -5.79
C LYS A 64 24.89 -18.83 -6.39
N LYS A 65 24.05 -19.48 -5.57
CA LYS A 65 22.83 -20.15 -6.01
C LYS A 65 21.73 -19.13 -6.33
N SER A 66 21.18 -19.16 -7.55
CA SER A 66 20.20 -18.20 -8.05
C SER A 66 18.97 -18.02 -7.14
N GLY A 67 18.44 -19.11 -6.57
CA GLY A 67 17.28 -19.03 -5.69
C GLY A 67 17.52 -18.18 -4.43
N PHE A 68 18.70 -18.28 -3.81
CA PHE A 68 19.03 -17.46 -2.63
C PHE A 68 19.29 -16.00 -2.98
N LYS A 69 19.76 -15.69 -4.19
CA LYS A 69 19.88 -14.30 -4.65
C LYS A 69 18.52 -13.63 -4.76
N ASN A 70 17.52 -14.35 -5.30
CA ASN A 70 16.15 -13.84 -5.39
C ASN A 70 15.54 -13.60 -4.00
N VAL A 71 15.81 -14.50 -3.04
CA VAL A 71 15.39 -14.28 -1.64
C VAL A 71 16.10 -13.05 -1.07
N GLY A 72 17.39 -12.86 -1.33
CA GLY A 72 18.12 -11.66 -0.92
C GLY A 72 17.50 -10.37 -1.48
N ASP A 73 17.09 -10.37 -2.76
CA ASP A 73 16.44 -9.21 -3.37
C ASP A 73 15.07 -8.91 -2.74
N ILE A 74 14.28 -9.95 -2.41
CA ILE A 74 13.01 -9.79 -1.69
C ILE A 74 13.24 -9.21 -0.29
N MET A 75 14.24 -9.70 0.44
CA MET A 75 14.58 -9.22 1.77
C MET A 75 15.04 -7.75 1.76
N LEU A 76 15.85 -7.36 0.77
CA LEU A 76 16.24 -5.98 0.56
C LEU A 76 15.06 -5.08 0.23
N GLY A 77 14.20 -5.52 -0.68
CA GLY A 77 12.98 -4.79 -1.04
C GLY A 77 12.05 -4.59 0.16
N PHE A 78 11.88 -5.62 0.99
CA PHE A 78 11.12 -5.52 2.25
C PHE A 78 11.73 -4.48 3.20
N SER A 79 13.05 -4.48 3.38
CA SER A 79 13.74 -3.55 4.27
C SER A 79 13.61 -2.10 3.80
N ILE A 80 13.77 -1.86 2.49
CA ILE A 80 13.60 -0.53 1.89
C ILE A 80 12.16 -0.05 2.08
N LEU A 81 11.17 -0.93 1.89
CA LEU A 81 9.77 -0.62 2.10
C LEU A 81 9.48 -0.20 3.54
N MET A 82 10.03 -0.93 4.53
CA MET A 82 9.85 -0.61 5.95
C MET A 82 10.48 0.73 6.32
N VAL A 83 11.70 1.01 5.86
CA VAL A 83 12.37 2.30 6.07
C VAL A 83 11.57 3.43 5.41
N GLY A 84 11.10 3.22 4.18
CA GLY A 84 10.26 4.18 3.46
C GLY A 84 8.97 4.52 4.21
N MET A 85 8.31 3.51 4.81
CA MET A 85 7.10 3.73 5.62
C MET A 85 7.38 4.56 6.86
N GLN A 86 8.47 4.29 7.59
CA GLN A 86 8.86 5.08 8.75
C GLN A 86 9.19 6.52 8.38
N THR A 87 9.94 6.71 7.30
CA THR A 87 10.28 8.05 6.78
C THR A 87 9.01 8.82 6.39
N MET A 88 8.07 8.17 5.72
CA MET A 88 6.80 8.77 5.33
C MET A 88 5.95 9.14 6.55
N SER A 89 5.84 8.25 7.54
CA SER A 89 5.12 8.53 8.79
C SER A 89 5.72 9.72 9.54
N GLY A 90 7.05 9.81 9.61
CA GLY A 90 7.74 10.94 10.19
C GLY A 90 7.51 12.25 9.43
N ALA A 91 7.48 12.20 8.11
CA ALA A 91 7.25 13.37 7.27
C ALA A 91 5.81 13.93 7.38
N VAL A 92 4.81 13.07 7.61
CA VAL A 92 3.41 13.50 7.75
C VAL A 92 3.02 13.81 9.19
N ALA A 93 3.81 13.41 10.18
CA ALA A 93 3.51 13.65 11.59
C ALA A 93 3.26 15.13 11.95
N PRO A 94 4.01 16.11 11.40
CA PRO A 94 3.76 17.54 11.69
C PRO A 94 2.41 18.05 11.15
N LEU A 95 1.80 17.35 10.18
CA LEU A 95 0.53 17.77 9.59
C LEU A 95 -0.65 17.70 10.58
N LYS A 96 -0.55 16.87 11.62
CA LYS A 96 -1.57 16.76 12.67
C LYS A 96 -1.78 18.08 13.43
N ASP A 97 -0.73 18.90 13.52
CA ASP A 97 -0.74 20.17 14.24
C ASP A 97 -1.13 21.36 13.32
N ASN A 98 -1.33 21.12 12.03
CA ASN A 98 -1.74 22.14 11.08
C ASN A 98 -3.27 22.25 11.01
N GLU A 99 -3.82 23.36 11.51
CA GLU A 99 -5.28 23.60 11.56
C GLU A 99 -5.95 23.51 10.18
N HIS A 100 -5.31 24.03 9.12
CA HIS A 100 -5.87 23.97 7.77
C HIS A 100 -5.98 22.53 7.29
N PHE A 101 -4.97 21.70 7.57
CA PHE A 101 -4.98 20.30 7.19
C PHE A 101 -6.04 19.52 7.97
N VAL A 102 -6.14 19.73 9.28
CA VAL A 102 -7.17 19.13 10.13
C VAL A 102 -8.57 19.53 9.68
N ASN A 103 -8.78 20.78 9.32
CA ASN A 103 -10.07 21.26 8.80
C ASN A 103 -10.46 20.58 7.49
N VAL A 104 -9.51 20.41 6.55
CA VAL A 104 -9.75 19.63 5.33
C VAL A 104 -10.12 18.18 5.65
N LEU A 105 -9.44 17.56 6.62
CA LEU A 105 -9.75 16.20 7.04
C LEU A 105 -11.14 16.07 7.69
N THR A 106 -11.64 17.12 8.37
CA THR A 106 -12.99 17.10 8.94
C THR A 106 -14.08 17.07 7.87
N MET A 107 -13.80 17.53 6.65
CA MET A 107 -14.74 17.40 5.52
C MET A 107 -14.98 15.92 5.16
N PHE A 108 -14.01 15.04 5.43
CA PHE A 108 -14.12 13.59 5.18
C PHE A 108 -14.94 12.84 6.24
N LYS A 109 -15.50 13.53 7.24
CA LYS A 109 -16.52 12.94 8.14
C LYS A 109 -17.78 12.53 7.37
N ASN A 110 -18.04 13.16 6.22
CA ASN A 110 -19.06 12.70 5.29
C ASN A 110 -18.50 11.49 4.51
N PRO A 111 -19.11 10.29 4.62
CA PRO A 111 -18.62 9.10 3.95
C PRO A 111 -18.50 9.25 2.44
N ALA A 112 -19.42 9.97 1.81
CA ALA A 112 -19.39 10.21 0.36
C ALA A 112 -18.16 11.04 -0.05
N ALA A 113 -17.82 12.09 0.71
CA ALA A 113 -16.64 12.89 0.47
C ALA A 113 -15.35 12.08 0.69
N GLY A 114 -15.31 11.22 1.71
CA GLY A 114 -14.20 10.30 1.96
C GLY A 114 -13.97 9.32 0.81
N ILE A 115 -15.04 8.71 0.28
CA ILE A 115 -14.96 7.82 -0.88
C ILE A 115 -14.43 8.57 -2.11
N LEU A 116 -14.97 9.74 -2.42
CA LEU A 116 -14.50 10.54 -3.55
C LEU A 116 -13.03 10.93 -3.41
N ALA A 117 -12.60 11.33 -2.21
CA ALA A 117 -11.20 11.64 -1.94
C ALA A 117 -10.30 10.42 -2.17
N GLY A 118 -10.69 9.24 -1.69
CA GLY A 118 -9.95 7.99 -1.91
C GLY A 118 -9.85 7.62 -3.40
N ILE A 119 -10.94 7.80 -4.17
CA ILE A 119 -10.95 7.56 -5.62
C ILE A 119 -9.97 8.49 -6.32
N LEU A 120 -10.07 9.80 -6.08
CA LEU A 120 -9.22 10.81 -6.72
C LEU A 120 -7.75 10.61 -6.35
N PHE A 121 -7.48 10.37 -5.08
CA PHE A 121 -6.13 10.15 -4.57
C PHE A 121 -5.47 8.94 -5.25
N THR A 122 -6.19 7.82 -5.32
CA THR A 122 -5.66 6.61 -5.93
C THR A 122 -5.60 6.71 -7.46
N ALA A 123 -6.54 7.42 -8.09
CA ALA A 123 -6.49 7.67 -9.53
C ALA A 123 -5.24 8.48 -9.94
N VAL A 124 -4.81 9.43 -9.10
CA VAL A 124 -3.59 10.22 -9.31
C VAL A 124 -2.34 9.37 -9.06
N LEU A 125 -2.28 8.66 -7.95
CA LEU A 125 -1.13 7.82 -7.59
C LEU A 125 -1.02 6.56 -8.45
N GLN A 126 -2.12 6.10 -9.02
CA GLN A 126 -2.21 4.86 -9.82
C GLN A 126 -1.70 3.61 -9.10
N SER A 127 -1.64 3.66 -7.77
CA SER A 127 -1.16 2.58 -6.92
C SER A 127 -2.00 2.49 -5.65
N ALA A 128 -2.81 1.45 -5.53
CA ALA A 128 -3.63 1.21 -4.36
C ALA A 128 -2.78 0.94 -3.11
N SER A 129 -1.70 0.18 -3.24
CA SER A 129 -0.80 -0.12 -2.12
C SER A 129 -0.09 1.14 -1.59
N ALA A 130 0.36 2.03 -2.48
CA ALA A 130 0.94 3.30 -2.08
C ALA A 130 -0.11 4.19 -1.37
N SER A 131 -1.34 4.25 -1.91
CA SER A 131 -2.44 5.00 -1.30
C SER A 131 -2.78 4.49 0.10
N VAL A 132 -2.85 3.17 0.28
CA VAL A 132 -3.07 2.55 1.60
C VAL A 132 -1.91 2.85 2.54
N GLY A 133 -0.66 2.77 2.07
CA GLY A 133 0.52 3.08 2.86
C GLY A 133 0.53 4.52 3.38
N ILE A 134 0.19 5.50 2.53
CA ILE A 134 0.06 6.90 2.95
C ILE A 134 -1.07 7.07 3.97
N LEU A 135 -2.23 6.43 3.74
CA LEU A 135 -3.34 6.47 4.67
C LEU A 135 -2.99 5.86 6.02
N GLN A 136 -2.25 4.75 6.04
CA GLN A 136 -1.73 4.14 7.26
C GLN A 136 -0.78 5.10 7.99
N ALA A 137 0.15 5.74 7.29
CA ALA A 137 1.06 6.71 7.87
C ALA A 137 0.32 7.89 8.52
N LEU A 138 -0.71 8.44 7.85
CA LEU A 138 -1.59 9.49 8.38
C LEU A 138 -2.41 9.02 9.59
N SER A 139 -2.86 7.78 9.59
CA SER A 139 -3.59 7.18 10.71
C SER A 139 -2.69 7.00 11.93
N MET A 140 -1.46 6.52 11.72
CA MET A 140 -0.49 6.30 12.80
C MET A 140 0.04 7.60 13.40
N SER A 141 0.17 8.66 12.61
CA SER A 141 0.50 9.99 13.12
C SER A 141 -0.65 10.62 13.94
N GLY A 142 -1.80 9.95 14.03
CA GLY A 142 -2.98 10.47 14.71
C GLY A 142 -3.73 11.57 13.94
N THR A 143 -3.33 11.82 12.68
CA THR A 143 -3.91 12.89 11.86
C THR A 143 -5.30 12.52 11.35
N ILE A 144 -5.57 11.24 11.08
CA ILE A 144 -6.86 10.74 10.58
C ILE A 144 -7.43 9.72 11.57
N THR A 145 -8.71 9.88 11.90
CA THR A 145 -9.45 8.91 12.73
C THR A 145 -9.85 7.69 11.89
N PHE A 146 -10.04 6.55 12.53
CA PHE A 146 -10.51 5.33 11.86
C PHE A 146 -11.83 5.54 11.10
N ALA A 147 -12.74 6.33 11.67
CA ALA A 147 -14.03 6.64 11.04
C ALA A 147 -13.87 7.39 9.71
N ALA A 148 -12.86 8.25 9.58
CA ALA A 148 -12.54 8.95 8.32
C ALA A 148 -11.71 8.07 7.37
N ALA A 149 -10.84 7.21 7.91
CA ALA A 149 -10.00 6.32 7.10
C ALA A 149 -10.82 5.26 6.35
N LEU A 150 -11.90 4.75 6.95
CA LEU A 150 -12.71 3.68 6.36
C LEU A 150 -13.33 4.05 4.99
N PRO A 151 -14.06 5.18 4.84
CA PRO A 151 -14.58 5.61 3.55
C PRO A 151 -13.49 5.88 2.51
N ILE A 152 -12.36 6.47 2.94
CA ILE A 152 -11.22 6.72 2.05
C ILE A 152 -10.66 5.38 1.52
N THR A 153 -10.53 4.37 2.38
CA THR A 153 -10.07 3.02 1.99
C THR A 153 -11.01 2.39 0.96
N MET A 154 -12.33 2.54 1.14
CA MET A 154 -13.31 2.09 0.13
C MET A 154 -13.11 2.81 -1.20
N GLY A 155 -12.86 4.12 -1.16
CA GLY A 155 -12.54 4.94 -2.34
C GLY A 155 -11.26 4.49 -3.03
N ILE A 156 -10.21 4.14 -2.27
CA ILE A 156 -8.95 3.60 -2.81
C ILE A 156 -9.20 2.33 -3.64
N GLY A 157 -10.05 1.42 -3.14
CA GLY A 157 -10.42 0.21 -3.88
C GLY A 157 -11.09 0.50 -5.24
N VAL A 158 -11.97 1.49 -5.29
CA VAL A 158 -12.60 1.95 -6.53
C VAL A 158 -11.60 2.66 -7.43
N GLY A 159 -10.79 3.56 -6.88
CA GLY A 159 -9.77 4.32 -7.61
C GLY A 159 -8.71 3.43 -8.26
N ALA A 160 -8.42 2.27 -7.67
CA ALA A 160 -7.52 1.26 -8.25
C ALA A 160 -8.01 0.71 -9.59
N ALA A 161 -9.30 0.82 -9.90
CA ALA A 161 -9.85 0.42 -11.19
C ALA A 161 -9.69 1.50 -12.30
N CYS A 162 -9.35 2.74 -11.94
CA CYS A 162 -9.21 3.84 -12.91
C CYS A 162 -8.22 3.55 -14.05
N PRO A 163 -7.01 3.00 -13.81
CA PRO A 163 -6.08 2.69 -14.90
C PRO A 163 -6.66 1.66 -15.88
N VAL A 164 -7.43 0.69 -15.37
CA VAL A 164 -8.07 -0.34 -16.19
C VAL A 164 -9.18 0.27 -17.04
N LEU A 165 -9.99 1.16 -16.45
CA LEU A 165 -11.02 1.89 -17.19
C LEU A 165 -10.41 2.78 -18.27
N LEU A 166 -9.35 3.51 -17.95
CA LEU A 166 -8.64 4.35 -18.93
C LEU A 166 -8.05 3.52 -20.08
N SER A 167 -7.46 2.37 -19.78
CA SER A 167 -6.90 1.48 -20.80
C SER A 167 -7.97 0.86 -21.69
N SER A 168 -9.23 0.83 -21.23
CA SER A 168 -10.36 0.33 -22.03
C SER A 168 -10.85 1.31 -23.09
N ILE A 169 -10.48 2.59 -22.96
CA ILE A 169 -10.79 3.65 -23.92
C ILE A 169 -9.99 3.39 -25.19
N GLY A 170 -10.64 3.03 -26.28
CA GLY A 170 -9.99 2.69 -27.55
C GLY A 170 -9.87 1.20 -27.86
N THR A 171 -10.25 0.32 -26.93
CA THR A 171 -10.29 -1.12 -27.20
C THR A 171 -11.63 -1.55 -27.84
N ASN A 172 -11.65 -2.74 -28.44
CA ASN A 172 -12.83 -3.38 -29.05
C ASN A 172 -13.88 -3.69 -27.96
N LYS A 173 -15.11 -4.03 -28.37
CA LYS A 173 -16.21 -4.39 -27.46
C LYS A 173 -15.84 -5.45 -26.42
N ASN A 174 -14.98 -6.41 -26.76
CA ASN A 174 -14.53 -7.46 -25.84
C ASN A 174 -13.55 -6.92 -24.78
N GLY A 175 -12.65 -6.03 -25.13
CA GLY A 175 -11.76 -5.36 -24.18
C GLY A 175 -12.52 -4.48 -23.19
N LYS A 176 -13.50 -3.69 -23.65
CA LYS A 176 -14.39 -2.89 -22.78
C LYS A 176 -15.22 -3.72 -21.81
N ARG A 177 -15.61 -4.94 -22.19
CA ARG A 177 -16.37 -5.86 -21.31
C ARG A 177 -15.48 -6.56 -20.28
N THR A 178 -14.17 -6.61 -20.51
CA THR A 178 -13.20 -7.22 -19.60
C THR A 178 -12.67 -6.20 -18.57
N ALA A 179 -12.59 -4.91 -18.93
CA ALA A 179 -12.27 -3.81 -18.03
C ALA A 179 -13.39 -3.51 -17.05
#